data_4e5211385dddf90eb571c5e486d1a171
#
_entry.id   4e5211385dddf90eb571c5e486d1a171
#
_cell.length_a   1.000
_cell.length_b   1.000
_cell.length_c   1.000
_cell.angle_alpha   90.00
_cell.angle_beta   90.00
_cell.angle_gamma   90.00
#
_symmetry.space_group_name_H-M   'P 1'
#
loop_
_entity.id
_entity.type
_entity.pdbx_description
1 polymer ?
#
loop_
_entity_poly.entity_id
_entity_poly.type
_entity_poly.pdbx_seq_one_letter_code
_entity_poly.pdbx_strand_id
1 'polypeptide(L)'
;MRALVLQSYGGREAVALTDVPAPTAGAGEVLIRTRAVGLNPVDAMHREGDFKAIAPDDFPTVAGNELSGIVETVGAGVTAFAPGDAVITRVDPSGHGAFAELAAVRADWVAAAPARVPLTDAAGLPLAGLTAQQALGPEHLDLQPGERLLITGAAGGVGLIATRLAHLRGAHVTVTASAAGEPYVREAGADAVIDYRTRTVAEGGERFDKVFDLIGGDQMAELLGSIEPGGRLVTIAGPPSPGSLRETARPSRRPLAAVVSRVASAKVRRAAKKAGVAYEFFLMHPDGVGLAELVRLVDAGELAVTVDSRYPLADWEQAFERLESHHAKGKVLLEF
;
A
#
# COMPACT_ATOMS: atom_id res chain seq x y z
N MET A 1 23.13 7.56 -12.45
CA MET A 1 21.80 7.08 -12.82
C MET A 1 20.77 8.15 -12.55
N ARG A 2 19.70 8.23 -13.36
CA ARG A 2 18.60 9.17 -13.11
C ARG A 2 17.69 8.69 -11.99
N ALA A 3 17.25 9.60 -11.15
CA ALA A 3 16.35 9.31 -10.03
C ALA A 3 15.49 10.51 -9.67
N LEU A 4 14.31 10.27 -9.11
CA LEU A 4 13.53 11.29 -8.40
C LEU A 4 14.04 11.40 -6.98
N VAL A 5 14.63 12.53 -6.67
CA VAL A 5 15.34 12.80 -5.42
C VAL A 5 14.57 13.84 -4.60
N LEU A 6 14.25 13.49 -3.39
CA LEU A 6 13.69 14.40 -2.40
C LEU A 6 14.82 15.23 -1.78
N GLN A 7 14.77 16.56 -1.98
CA GLN A 7 15.79 17.50 -1.54
C GLN A 7 15.50 18.06 -0.13
N SER A 8 14.23 18.12 0.21
CA SER A 8 13.70 18.59 1.50
C SER A 8 12.26 18.11 1.65
N TYR A 9 11.66 18.30 2.80
CA TYR A 9 10.21 18.18 2.92
C TYR A 9 9.53 19.37 2.24
N GLY A 10 8.40 19.10 1.55
CA GLY A 10 7.63 20.13 0.88
C GLY A 10 6.62 19.59 -0.13
N GLY A 11 6.17 20.43 -1.03
CA GLY A 11 5.36 20.03 -2.18
C GLY A 11 6.20 19.37 -3.28
N ARG A 12 5.66 19.33 -4.50
CA ARG A 12 6.36 18.73 -5.65
C ARG A 12 7.66 19.45 -6.00
N GLU A 13 7.77 20.74 -5.69
CA GLU A 13 9.00 21.54 -5.85
C GLU A 13 10.18 21.04 -5.01
N ALA A 14 9.93 20.22 -3.98
CA ALA A 14 10.98 19.61 -3.18
C ALA A 14 11.60 18.35 -3.82
N VAL A 15 11.05 17.90 -4.95
CA VAL A 15 11.53 16.73 -5.71
C VAL A 15 12.26 17.18 -6.95
N ALA A 16 13.39 16.56 -7.25
CA ALA A 16 14.15 16.83 -8.47
C ALA A 16 14.43 15.51 -9.22
N LEU A 17 14.19 15.52 -10.53
CA LEU A 17 14.71 14.48 -11.42
C LEU A 17 16.17 14.81 -11.73
N THR A 18 17.10 14.06 -11.17
CA THR A 18 18.54 14.36 -11.24
C THR A 18 19.40 13.09 -11.30
N ASP A 19 20.68 13.26 -11.60
CA ASP A 19 21.65 12.18 -11.57
C ASP A 19 22.22 11.96 -10.16
N VAL A 20 22.23 10.70 -9.75
CA VAL A 20 22.83 10.23 -8.49
C VAL A 20 23.79 9.06 -8.74
N PRO A 21 24.71 8.76 -7.84
CA PRO A 21 25.53 7.55 -7.93
C PRO A 21 24.65 6.29 -8.02
N ALA A 22 25.04 5.36 -8.88
CA ALA A 22 24.34 4.07 -8.96
C ALA A 22 24.68 3.21 -7.73
N PRO A 23 23.69 2.53 -7.11
CA PRO A 23 23.96 1.58 -6.03
C PRO A 23 24.60 0.31 -6.59
N THR A 24 25.16 -0.49 -5.70
CA THR A 24 25.65 -1.84 -5.98
C THR A 24 24.96 -2.82 -5.03
N ALA A 25 24.72 -4.06 -5.49
CA ALA A 25 24.15 -5.08 -4.63
C ALA A 25 25.14 -5.50 -3.52
N GLY A 26 24.76 -5.33 -2.28
CA GLY A 26 25.44 -5.86 -1.11
C GLY A 26 25.18 -7.37 -0.92
N ALA A 27 25.76 -7.97 0.12
CA ALA A 27 25.48 -9.36 0.47
C ALA A 27 23.97 -9.53 0.81
N GLY A 28 23.31 -10.51 0.20
CA GLY A 28 21.88 -10.78 0.37
C GLY A 28 20.97 -9.84 -0.42
N GLU A 29 21.50 -8.98 -1.29
CA GLU A 29 20.75 -8.04 -2.12
C GLU A 29 20.80 -8.40 -3.60
N VAL A 30 19.83 -7.91 -4.34
CA VAL A 30 19.81 -7.89 -5.80
C VAL A 30 19.82 -6.44 -6.29
N LEU A 31 20.55 -6.15 -7.34
CA LEU A 31 20.47 -4.89 -8.08
C LEU A 31 19.45 -5.06 -9.21
N ILE A 32 18.43 -4.23 -9.21
CA ILE A 32 17.32 -4.30 -10.17
C ILE A 32 17.39 -3.07 -11.07
N ARG A 33 17.38 -3.31 -12.39
CA ARG A 33 17.13 -2.26 -13.38
C ARG A 33 15.63 -2.04 -13.48
N THR A 34 15.18 -0.91 -13.01
CA THR A 34 13.77 -0.51 -12.96
C THR A 34 13.16 -0.43 -14.36
N ARG A 35 11.95 -0.93 -14.51
CA ARG A 35 11.09 -0.79 -15.70
C ARG A 35 9.92 0.13 -15.43
N ALA A 36 9.30 -0.01 -14.27
CA ALA A 36 8.26 0.89 -13.81
C ALA A 36 8.20 0.91 -12.28
N VAL A 37 7.60 1.95 -11.75
CA VAL A 37 7.33 2.11 -10.32
C VAL A 37 5.86 2.46 -10.10
N GLY A 38 5.29 1.97 -9.01
CA GLY A 38 3.96 2.33 -8.59
C GLY A 38 3.98 3.54 -7.66
N LEU A 39 3.14 4.54 -7.92
CA LEU A 39 2.92 5.64 -7.02
C LEU A 39 1.87 5.27 -5.96
N ASN A 40 2.10 5.75 -4.75
CA ASN A 40 1.23 5.49 -3.60
C ASN A 40 1.01 6.77 -2.78
N PRO A 41 -0.12 6.93 -2.08
CA PRO A 41 -0.34 8.08 -1.20
C PRO A 41 0.79 8.27 -0.17
N VAL A 42 1.40 7.18 0.31
CA VAL A 42 2.53 7.23 1.23
C VAL A 42 3.76 7.94 0.64
N ASP A 43 3.96 7.94 -0.69
CA ASP A 43 5.05 8.68 -1.34
C ASP A 43 4.86 10.20 -1.18
N ALA A 44 3.61 10.69 -1.30
CA ALA A 44 3.27 12.09 -1.02
C ALA A 44 3.43 12.43 0.47
N MET A 45 2.98 11.55 1.36
CA MET A 45 3.13 11.72 2.82
C MET A 45 4.61 11.80 3.25
N HIS A 46 5.48 10.97 2.67
CA HIS A 46 6.94 11.04 2.88
C HIS A 46 7.49 12.39 2.41
N ARG A 47 7.15 12.79 1.19
CA ARG A 47 7.56 14.08 0.62
C ARG A 47 7.12 15.26 1.50
N GLU A 48 5.90 15.24 2.03
CA GLU A 48 5.34 16.30 2.89
C GLU A 48 5.88 16.26 4.32
N GLY A 49 6.53 15.17 4.69
CA GLY A 49 7.18 15.01 5.99
C GLY A 49 6.24 14.58 7.13
N ASP A 50 5.17 13.87 6.82
CA ASP A 50 4.23 13.36 7.83
C ASP A 50 4.90 12.43 8.83
N PHE A 51 5.96 11.73 8.41
CA PHE A 51 6.74 10.83 9.26
C PHE A 51 7.96 11.48 9.92
N LYS A 52 8.29 12.75 9.61
CA LYS A 52 9.54 13.43 10.06
C LYS A 52 9.77 13.43 11.57
N ALA A 53 8.71 13.41 12.36
CA ALA A 53 8.81 13.41 13.82
C ALA A 53 9.39 12.08 14.35
N ILE A 54 9.12 10.96 13.68
CA ILE A 54 9.49 9.60 14.12
C ILE A 54 10.54 8.95 13.23
N ALA A 55 10.53 9.29 11.93
CA ALA A 55 11.43 8.77 10.91
C ALA A 55 11.89 9.94 10.00
N PRO A 56 12.76 10.85 10.50
CA PRO A 56 13.27 11.95 9.68
C PRO A 56 14.16 11.40 8.56
N ASP A 57 14.03 11.99 7.38
CA ASP A 57 14.86 11.66 6.23
C ASP A 57 16.22 12.35 6.29
N ASP A 58 17.23 11.71 5.72
CA ASP A 58 18.55 12.29 5.49
C ASP A 58 18.63 12.74 4.03
N PHE A 59 18.42 14.04 3.79
CA PHE A 59 18.41 14.63 2.45
C PHE A 59 19.83 14.83 1.87
N PRO A 60 20.01 14.72 0.54
CA PRO A 60 19.02 14.29 -0.46
C PRO A 60 18.82 12.76 -0.43
N THR A 61 17.59 12.29 -0.69
CA THR A 61 17.26 10.88 -0.71
C THR A 61 16.43 10.49 -1.94
N VAL A 62 16.67 9.29 -2.50
CA VAL A 62 15.88 8.77 -3.62
C VAL A 62 14.52 8.34 -3.10
N ALA A 63 13.44 8.87 -3.67
CA ALA A 63 12.07 8.56 -3.26
C ALA A 63 11.60 7.18 -3.77
N GLY A 64 10.39 6.77 -3.35
CA GLY A 64 9.64 5.67 -3.91
C GLY A 64 9.70 4.36 -3.16
N ASN A 65 8.60 3.61 -3.26
CA ASN A 65 8.29 2.50 -2.37
C ASN A 65 8.25 1.13 -3.04
N GLU A 66 7.97 1.05 -4.35
CA GLU A 66 7.79 -0.22 -5.06
C GLU A 66 8.22 -0.10 -6.52
N LEU A 67 8.63 -1.22 -7.10
CA LEU A 67 9.02 -1.28 -8.50
C LEU A 67 8.81 -2.67 -9.13
N SER A 68 8.84 -2.66 -10.46
CA SER A 68 9.11 -3.84 -11.28
C SER A 68 10.37 -3.59 -12.12
N GLY A 69 11.11 -4.65 -12.42
CA GLY A 69 12.34 -4.51 -13.20
C GLY A 69 13.00 -5.83 -13.53
N ILE A 70 14.23 -5.72 -14.01
CA ILE A 70 15.07 -6.88 -14.37
C ILE A 70 16.28 -6.91 -13.44
N VAL A 71 16.58 -8.06 -12.86
CA VAL A 71 17.79 -8.26 -12.07
C VAL A 71 19.01 -8.02 -12.94
N GLU A 72 19.88 -7.08 -12.54
CA GLU A 72 21.13 -6.76 -13.24
C GLU A 72 22.30 -7.53 -12.66
N THR A 73 22.42 -7.54 -11.33
CA THR A 73 23.43 -8.32 -10.60
C THR A 73 22.85 -8.83 -9.29
N VAL A 74 23.49 -9.85 -8.73
CA VAL A 74 23.16 -10.40 -7.42
C VAL A 74 24.34 -10.30 -6.48
N GLY A 75 24.08 -9.97 -5.23
CA GLY A 75 25.10 -9.91 -4.18
C GLY A 75 25.46 -11.29 -3.63
N ALA A 76 26.51 -11.32 -2.83
CA ALA A 76 26.96 -12.57 -2.22
C ALA A 76 25.85 -13.24 -1.39
N GLY A 77 25.71 -14.56 -1.53
CA GLY A 77 24.72 -15.38 -0.81
C GLY A 77 23.33 -15.42 -1.44
N VAL A 78 23.04 -14.66 -2.49
CA VAL A 78 21.78 -14.74 -3.22
C VAL A 78 21.82 -15.92 -4.20
N THR A 79 20.88 -16.84 -4.07
CA THR A 79 20.72 -18.02 -4.94
C THR A 79 19.34 -18.12 -5.57
N ALA A 80 18.38 -17.32 -5.11
CA ALA A 80 16.99 -17.36 -5.58
C ALA A 80 16.77 -16.63 -6.90
N PHE A 81 17.70 -15.74 -7.30
CA PHE A 81 17.59 -14.92 -8.50
C PHE A 81 18.91 -14.92 -9.27
N ALA A 82 18.80 -14.66 -10.58
CA ALA A 82 19.93 -14.52 -11.50
C ALA A 82 19.77 -13.24 -12.37
N PRO A 83 20.87 -12.70 -12.93
CA PRO A 83 20.80 -11.63 -13.91
C PRO A 83 19.88 -12.01 -15.08
N GLY A 84 18.96 -11.11 -15.42
CA GLY A 84 17.95 -11.32 -16.47
C GLY A 84 16.56 -11.68 -15.94
N ASP A 85 16.42 -12.07 -14.67
CA ASP A 85 15.12 -12.39 -14.09
C ASP A 85 14.23 -11.14 -14.00
N ALA A 86 12.97 -11.27 -14.45
CA ALA A 86 11.95 -10.25 -14.26
C ALA A 86 11.37 -10.35 -12.84
N VAL A 87 11.34 -9.23 -12.12
CA VAL A 87 10.99 -9.20 -10.69
C VAL A 87 10.11 -8.01 -10.33
N ILE A 88 9.43 -8.16 -9.19
CA ILE A 88 8.70 -7.10 -8.50
C ILE A 88 9.12 -7.05 -7.03
N THR A 89 9.04 -5.89 -6.43
CA THR A 89 9.39 -5.71 -5.01
C THR A 89 8.76 -4.49 -4.38
N ARG A 90 8.49 -4.59 -3.09
CA ARG A 90 8.39 -3.47 -2.17
C ARG A 90 9.78 -3.22 -1.58
N VAL A 91 10.34 -2.04 -1.83
CA VAL A 91 11.69 -1.69 -1.35
C VAL A 91 11.69 -1.41 0.17
N ASP A 92 12.72 -0.78 0.67
CA ASP A 92 12.92 -0.48 2.09
C ASP A 92 11.66 0.10 2.77
N PRO A 93 11.29 -0.37 3.99
CA PRO A 93 10.16 0.18 4.75
C PRO A 93 10.29 1.68 5.09
N SER A 94 11.49 2.25 5.03
CA SER A 94 11.68 3.70 5.14
C SER A 94 11.06 4.48 3.98
N GLY A 95 10.65 3.78 2.91
CA GLY A 95 9.95 4.36 1.77
C GLY A 95 10.85 4.98 0.72
N HIS A 96 12.09 4.53 0.63
CA HIS A 96 13.09 5.15 -0.23
C HIS A 96 13.78 4.17 -1.18
N GLY A 97 14.08 4.63 -2.40
CA GLY A 97 14.98 3.97 -3.33
C GLY A 97 14.35 3.41 -4.60
N ALA A 98 13.02 3.39 -4.76
CA ALA A 98 12.39 2.80 -5.94
C ALA A 98 12.36 3.72 -7.17
N PHE A 99 12.29 5.04 -6.99
CA PHE A 99 12.12 5.98 -8.09
C PHE A 99 13.46 6.34 -8.76
N ALA A 100 14.18 5.31 -9.18
CA ALA A 100 15.49 5.40 -9.83
C ALA A 100 15.65 4.32 -10.91
N GLU A 101 16.58 4.54 -11.86
CA GLU A 101 16.91 3.55 -12.90
C GLU A 101 17.45 2.24 -12.35
N LEU A 102 18.07 2.28 -11.14
CA LEU A 102 18.63 1.12 -10.46
C LEU A 102 18.27 1.18 -8.97
N ALA A 103 17.86 0.04 -8.40
CA ALA A 103 17.61 -0.12 -6.99
C ALA A 103 18.30 -1.38 -6.44
N ALA A 104 19.02 -1.25 -5.33
CA ALA A 104 19.55 -2.39 -4.58
C ALA A 104 18.54 -2.78 -3.50
N VAL A 105 18.07 -4.02 -3.51
CA VAL A 105 16.98 -4.50 -2.65
C VAL A 105 17.34 -5.86 -2.05
N ARG A 106 16.95 -6.09 -0.80
CA ARG A 106 17.09 -7.40 -0.15
C ARG A 106 16.36 -8.47 -0.95
N ALA A 107 17.02 -9.57 -1.23
CA ALA A 107 16.46 -10.66 -2.03
C ALA A 107 15.20 -11.30 -1.40
N ASP A 108 15.07 -11.28 -0.07
CA ASP A 108 13.90 -11.81 0.65
C ASP A 108 12.64 -10.94 0.52
N TRP A 109 12.74 -9.73 -0.05
CA TRP A 109 11.63 -8.83 -0.35
C TRP A 109 11.18 -8.88 -1.83
N VAL A 110 11.87 -9.67 -2.63
CA VAL A 110 11.67 -9.74 -4.09
C VAL A 110 10.90 -11.01 -4.44
N ALA A 111 10.03 -10.90 -5.45
CA ALA A 111 9.40 -12.03 -6.10
C ALA A 111 9.59 -11.97 -7.62
N ALA A 112 9.52 -13.12 -8.30
CA ALA A 112 9.43 -13.15 -9.74
C ALA A 112 8.20 -12.36 -10.21
N ALA A 113 8.33 -11.62 -11.30
CA ALA A 113 7.20 -10.87 -11.86
C ALA A 113 6.16 -11.83 -12.46
N PRO A 114 4.86 -11.49 -12.42
CA PRO A 114 3.83 -12.29 -13.07
C PRO A 114 4.03 -12.34 -14.58
N ALA A 115 3.77 -13.49 -15.19
CA ALA A 115 3.95 -13.72 -16.63
C ALA A 115 2.75 -13.24 -17.48
N ARG A 116 1.56 -13.08 -16.86
CA ARG A 116 0.31 -12.75 -17.59
C ARG A 116 0.05 -11.26 -17.76
N VAL A 117 0.81 -10.41 -17.12
CA VAL A 117 0.67 -8.95 -17.24
C VAL A 117 1.98 -8.33 -17.70
N PRO A 118 1.96 -7.19 -18.41
CA PRO A 118 3.19 -6.48 -18.75
C PRO A 118 4.03 -6.19 -17.51
N LEU A 119 5.36 -6.30 -17.63
CA LEU A 119 6.25 -6.05 -16.50
C LEU A 119 6.07 -4.64 -15.90
N THR A 120 5.77 -3.65 -16.75
CA THR A 120 5.46 -2.30 -16.29
C THR A 120 4.22 -2.26 -15.41
N ASP A 121 3.16 -2.99 -15.76
CA ASP A 121 1.93 -3.03 -14.98
C ASP A 121 2.12 -3.76 -13.65
N ALA A 122 3.00 -4.76 -13.63
CA ALA A 122 3.33 -5.51 -12.43
C ALA A 122 3.89 -4.62 -11.29
N ALA A 123 4.43 -3.43 -11.61
CA ALA A 123 4.86 -2.44 -10.63
C ALA A 123 3.74 -1.94 -9.70
N GLY A 124 2.47 -2.10 -10.11
CA GLY A 124 1.32 -1.73 -9.29
C GLY A 124 0.91 -2.75 -8.22
N LEU A 125 1.56 -3.93 -8.19
CA LEU A 125 1.15 -5.02 -7.30
C LEU A 125 1.81 -4.98 -5.91
N PRO A 126 3.12 -4.73 -5.75
CA PRO A 126 3.82 -5.04 -4.50
C PRO A 126 3.24 -4.37 -3.27
N LEU A 127 3.18 -3.05 -3.21
CA LEU A 127 2.72 -2.33 -2.02
C LEU A 127 1.22 -2.55 -1.79
N ALA A 128 0.42 -2.36 -2.84
CA ALA A 128 -1.03 -2.46 -2.74
C ALA A 128 -1.47 -3.91 -2.44
N GLY A 129 -0.83 -4.89 -3.07
CA GLY A 129 -1.09 -6.30 -2.88
C GLY A 129 -0.74 -6.78 -1.47
N LEU A 130 0.49 -6.49 -1.01
CA LEU A 130 0.90 -6.85 0.34
C LEU A 130 0.06 -6.15 1.41
N THR A 131 -0.31 -4.88 1.21
CA THR A 131 -1.21 -4.18 2.14
C THR A 131 -2.55 -4.91 2.26
N ALA A 132 -3.16 -5.28 1.13
CA ALA A 132 -4.43 -5.99 1.11
C ALA A 132 -4.32 -7.40 1.72
N GLN A 133 -3.30 -8.17 1.32
CA GLN A 133 -3.09 -9.55 1.77
C GLN A 133 -2.85 -9.62 3.28
N GLN A 134 -1.95 -8.78 3.80
CA GLN A 134 -1.60 -8.74 5.22
C GLN A 134 -2.78 -8.25 6.05
N ALA A 135 -3.46 -7.16 5.64
CA ALA A 135 -4.62 -6.63 6.36
C ALA A 135 -5.74 -7.68 6.53
N LEU A 136 -5.99 -8.50 5.50
CA LEU A 136 -7.01 -9.56 5.54
C LEU A 136 -6.51 -10.84 6.25
N GLY A 137 -5.22 -10.92 6.55
CA GLY A 137 -4.55 -12.06 7.14
C GLY A 137 -4.82 -12.26 8.62
N PRO A 138 -4.30 -13.39 9.21
CA PRO A 138 -4.59 -13.81 10.58
C PRO A 138 -4.05 -12.85 11.64
N GLU A 139 -3.01 -12.10 11.35
CA GLU A 139 -2.42 -11.15 12.30
C GLU A 139 -3.28 -9.89 12.49
N HIS A 140 -4.11 -9.54 11.49
CA HIS A 140 -4.91 -8.32 11.46
C HIS A 140 -6.41 -8.61 11.48
N LEU A 141 -7.09 -8.61 10.34
CA LEU A 141 -8.53 -8.87 10.30
C LEU A 141 -8.89 -10.33 10.58
N ASP A 142 -8.01 -11.27 10.25
CA ASP A 142 -8.29 -12.71 10.35
C ASP A 142 -9.63 -13.06 9.69
N LEU A 143 -9.77 -12.64 8.41
CA LEU A 143 -11.01 -12.74 7.66
C LEU A 143 -11.35 -14.20 7.35
N GLN A 144 -12.52 -14.64 7.83
CA GLN A 144 -13.02 -16.00 7.63
C GLN A 144 -14.11 -16.06 6.54
N PRO A 145 -14.28 -17.22 5.87
CA PRO A 145 -15.37 -17.43 4.92
C PRO A 145 -16.74 -17.16 5.57
N GLY A 146 -17.63 -16.48 4.83
CA GLY A 146 -18.97 -16.13 5.27
C GLY A 146 -19.06 -14.88 6.16
N GLU A 147 -17.93 -14.32 6.64
CA GLU A 147 -17.96 -13.03 7.36
C GLU A 147 -18.34 -11.86 6.44
N ARG A 148 -19.03 -10.88 7.01
CA ARG A 148 -19.42 -9.63 6.33
C ARG A 148 -18.30 -8.61 6.51
N LEU A 149 -17.62 -8.30 5.40
CA LEU A 149 -16.54 -7.32 5.36
C LEU A 149 -17.00 -6.04 4.69
N LEU A 150 -16.72 -4.90 5.32
CA LEU A 150 -16.79 -3.60 4.68
C LEU A 150 -15.38 -3.12 4.31
N ILE A 151 -15.20 -2.66 3.05
CA ILE A 151 -13.96 -2.00 2.60
C ILE A 151 -14.30 -0.58 2.19
N THR A 152 -13.68 0.44 2.81
CA THR A 152 -13.85 1.84 2.40
C THR A 152 -12.83 2.20 1.31
N GLY A 153 -13.20 3.13 0.40
CA GLY A 153 -12.28 3.56 -0.67
C GLY A 153 -11.88 2.44 -1.65
N ALA A 154 -12.78 1.50 -1.89
CA ALA A 154 -12.48 0.25 -2.57
C ALA A 154 -12.05 0.38 -4.04
N ALA A 155 -12.34 1.49 -4.73
CA ALA A 155 -11.94 1.69 -6.12
C ALA A 155 -10.47 2.11 -6.32
N GLY A 156 -9.70 2.32 -5.24
CA GLY A 156 -8.27 2.58 -5.28
C GLY A 156 -7.44 1.30 -5.41
N GLY A 157 -6.10 1.45 -5.57
CA GLY A 157 -5.19 0.33 -5.81
C GLY A 157 -5.25 -0.77 -4.74
N VAL A 158 -5.20 -0.42 -3.45
CA VAL A 158 -5.33 -1.39 -2.34
C VAL A 158 -6.74 -1.98 -2.30
N GLY A 159 -7.76 -1.13 -2.46
CA GLY A 159 -9.15 -1.52 -2.29
C GLY A 159 -9.64 -2.55 -3.31
N LEU A 160 -9.24 -2.42 -4.58
CA LEU A 160 -9.59 -3.38 -5.63
C LEU A 160 -8.97 -4.75 -5.34
N ILE A 161 -7.69 -4.79 -4.94
CA ILE A 161 -7.01 -6.04 -4.58
C ILE A 161 -7.64 -6.64 -3.32
N ALA A 162 -7.91 -5.84 -2.28
CA ALA A 162 -8.54 -6.31 -1.04
C ALA A 162 -9.94 -6.88 -1.29
N THR A 163 -10.75 -6.22 -2.14
CA THR A 163 -12.06 -6.71 -2.55
C THR A 163 -11.95 -8.09 -3.21
N ARG A 164 -11.01 -8.23 -4.15
CA ARG A 164 -10.81 -9.51 -4.83
C ARG A 164 -10.32 -10.61 -3.90
N LEU A 165 -9.35 -10.34 -3.04
CA LEU A 165 -8.82 -11.31 -2.08
C LEU A 165 -9.88 -11.73 -1.06
N ALA A 166 -10.71 -10.81 -0.59
CA ALA A 166 -11.82 -11.11 0.32
C ALA A 166 -12.90 -11.98 -0.34
N HIS A 167 -13.26 -11.66 -1.59
CA HIS A 167 -14.17 -12.48 -2.38
C HIS A 167 -13.64 -13.91 -2.57
N LEU A 168 -12.36 -14.07 -2.93
CA LEU A 168 -11.72 -15.38 -3.08
C LEU A 168 -11.67 -16.18 -1.77
N ARG A 169 -11.67 -15.51 -0.61
CA ARG A 169 -11.79 -16.15 0.71
C ARG A 169 -13.23 -16.52 1.09
N GLY A 170 -14.20 -16.20 0.25
CA GLY A 170 -15.62 -16.50 0.51
C GLY A 170 -16.30 -15.58 1.51
N ALA A 171 -15.79 -14.37 1.73
CA ALA A 171 -16.46 -13.35 2.55
C ALA A 171 -17.60 -12.67 1.77
N HIS A 172 -18.58 -12.10 2.47
CA HIS A 172 -19.55 -11.18 1.90
C HIS A 172 -18.99 -9.76 1.90
N VAL A 173 -18.67 -9.24 0.72
CA VAL A 173 -17.91 -7.99 0.56
C VAL A 173 -18.82 -6.83 0.20
N THR A 174 -19.04 -5.91 1.14
CA THR A 174 -19.63 -4.60 0.91
C THR A 174 -18.53 -3.57 0.77
N VAL A 175 -18.63 -2.66 -0.17
CA VAL A 175 -17.60 -1.64 -0.42
C VAL A 175 -18.17 -0.24 -0.48
N THR A 176 -17.38 0.78 -0.16
CA THR A 176 -17.71 2.16 -0.51
C THR A 176 -16.96 2.58 -1.78
N ALA A 177 -17.71 3.07 -2.78
CA ALA A 177 -17.15 3.59 -4.02
C ALA A 177 -18.08 4.68 -4.58
N SER A 178 -17.58 5.54 -5.48
CA SER A 178 -18.44 6.41 -6.27
C SER A 178 -19.07 5.64 -7.43
N ALA A 179 -20.13 6.18 -8.06
CA ALA A 179 -20.73 5.61 -9.26
C ALA A 179 -19.68 5.30 -10.37
N ALA A 180 -18.66 6.16 -10.53
CA ALA A 180 -17.57 5.93 -11.48
C ALA A 180 -16.62 4.78 -11.06
N GLY A 181 -16.57 4.45 -9.78
CA GLY A 181 -15.76 3.34 -9.27
C GLY A 181 -16.52 2.01 -9.19
N GLU A 182 -17.86 2.05 -9.23
CA GLU A 182 -18.70 0.85 -9.07
C GLU A 182 -18.37 -0.28 -10.05
N PRO A 183 -18.19 -0.05 -11.37
CA PRO A 183 -17.84 -1.14 -12.29
C PRO A 183 -16.59 -1.90 -11.88
N TYR A 184 -15.56 -1.19 -11.45
CA TYR A 184 -14.28 -1.80 -11.04
C TYR A 184 -14.41 -2.66 -9.78
N VAL A 185 -15.14 -2.18 -8.76
CA VAL A 185 -15.31 -2.95 -7.52
C VAL A 185 -16.25 -4.14 -7.71
N ARG A 186 -17.24 -4.05 -8.61
CA ARG A 186 -18.09 -5.19 -9.00
C ARG A 186 -17.27 -6.27 -9.70
N GLU A 187 -16.42 -5.88 -10.65
CA GLU A 187 -15.50 -6.80 -11.32
C GLU A 187 -14.54 -7.47 -10.35
N ALA A 188 -14.08 -6.73 -9.32
CA ALA A 188 -13.26 -7.27 -8.25
C ALA A 188 -14.00 -8.27 -7.33
N GLY A 189 -15.34 -8.35 -7.40
CA GLY A 189 -16.17 -9.29 -6.66
C GLY A 189 -16.90 -8.71 -5.46
N ALA A 190 -17.17 -7.39 -5.44
CA ALA A 190 -18.01 -6.78 -4.41
C ALA A 190 -19.47 -7.24 -4.54
N ASP A 191 -20.05 -7.76 -3.46
CA ASP A 191 -21.47 -8.17 -3.38
C ASP A 191 -22.40 -6.96 -3.29
N ALA A 192 -22.00 -5.93 -2.54
CA ALA A 192 -22.75 -4.69 -2.37
C ALA A 192 -21.84 -3.45 -2.49
N VAL A 193 -22.43 -2.36 -3.02
CA VAL A 193 -21.72 -1.08 -3.16
C VAL A 193 -22.53 0.03 -2.50
N ILE A 194 -21.90 0.81 -1.65
CA ILE A 194 -22.43 2.02 -1.03
C ILE A 194 -21.78 3.21 -1.75
N ASP A 195 -22.57 3.98 -2.50
CA ASP A 195 -22.09 5.24 -3.06
C ASP A 195 -22.00 6.29 -1.94
N TYR A 196 -20.77 6.54 -1.46
CA TYR A 196 -20.49 7.47 -0.37
C TYR A 196 -20.90 8.93 -0.65
N ARG A 197 -21.23 9.25 -1.92
CA ARG A 197 -21.72 10.59 -2.31
C ARG A 197 -23.20 10.76 -2.06
N THR A 198 -23.95 9.67 -1.97
CA THR A 198 -25.40 9.67 -1.85
C THR A 198 -25.91 9.18 -0.51
N ARG A 199 -25.14 8.30 0.16
CA ARG A 199 -25.51 7.80 1.51
C ARG A 199 -24.26 7.42 2.30
N THR A 200 -24.40 7.46 3.61
CA THR A 200 -23.40 6.98 4.55
C THR A 200 -23.54 5.47 4.80
N VAL A 201 -22.52 4.87 5.41
CA VAL A 201 -22.56 3.44 5.81
C VAL A 201 -23.68 3.21 6.84
N ALA A 202 -23.85 4.13 7.80
CA ALA A 202 -24.86 4.03 8.86
C ALA A 202 -26.29 4.07 8.31
N GLU A 203 -26.57 4.87 7.28
CA GLU A 203 -27.89 4.94 6.63
C GLU A 203 -28.27 3.64 5.93
N GLY A 204 -27.30 2.78 5.59
CA GLY A 204 -27.55 1.45 5.06
C GLY A 204 -28.14 0.48 6.09
N GLY A 205 -27.94 0.72 7.37
CA GLY A 205 -28.42 -0.12 8.46
C GLY A 205 -27.75 -1.48 8.58
N GLU A 206 -26.80 -1.77 7.70
CA GLU A 206 -26.03 -3.01 7.70
C GLU A 206 -24.97 -3.02 8.81
N ARG A 207 -24.71 -4.21 9.33
CA ARG A 207 -23.64 -4.41 10.31
C ARG A 207 -22.62 -5.40 9.77
N PHE A 208 -21.35 -5.17 10.11
CA PHE A 208 -20.21 -5.90 9.59
C PHE A 208 -19.46 -6.61 10.71
N ASP A 209 -18.89 -7.76 10.39
CA ASP A 209 -18.03 -8.50 11.30
C ASP A 209 -16.62 -7.89 11.30
N LYS A 210 -16.20 -7.40 10.12
CA LYS A 210 -14.87 -6.80 9.87
C LYS A 210 -15.00 -5.52 9.03
N VAL A 211 -14.11 -4.56 9.29
CA VAL A 211 -13.95 -3.36 8.46
C VAL A 211 -12.50 -3.16 8.09
N PHE A 212 -12.22 -2.99 6.81
CA PHE A 212 -10.93 -2.53 6.30
C PHE A 212 -11.06 -1.10 5.81
N ASP A 213 -10.52 -0.16 6.56
CA ASP A 213 -10.66 1.26 6.27
C ASP A 213 -9.40 1.82 5.58
N LEU A 214 -9.60 2.36 4.35
CA LEU A 214 -8.56 2.95 3.51
C LEU A 214 -8.64 4.47 3.42
N ILE A 215 -9.60 5.10 4.11
CA ILE A 215 -9.90 6.53 4.00
C ILE A 215 -9.57 7.28 5.29
N GLY A 216 -9.90 6.70 6.45
CA GLY A 216 -9.73 7.39 7.74
C GLY A 216 -10.67 8.58 7.94
N GLY A 217 -10.22 9.56 8.75
CA GLY A 217 -10.90 10.83 8.92
C GLY A 217 -12.19 10.75 9.75
N ASP A 218 -13.15 11.62 9.42
CA ASP A 218 -14.35 11.86 10.23
C ASP A 218 -15.34 10.69 10.23
N GLN A 219 -15.30 9.81 9.22
CA GLN A 219 -16.18 8.63 9.14
C GLN A 219 -15.86 7.56 10.19
N MET A 220 -14.73 7.66 10.91
CA MET A 220 -14.27 6.63 11.86
C MET A 220 -15.30 6.29 12.94
N ALA A 221 -16.03 7.28 13.46
CA ALA A 221 -17.05 7.05 14.48
C ALA A 221 -18.26 6.28 13.93
N GLU A 222 -18.64 6.57 12.69
CA GLU A 222 -19.71 5.89 11.97
C GLU A 222 -19.31 4.44 11.68
N LEU A 223 -18.10 4.20 11.16
CA LEU A 223 -17.58 2.87 10.90
C LEU A 223 -17.58 2.00 12.16
N LEU A 224 -17.11 2.52 13.28
CA LEU A 224 -17.16 1.79 14.56
C LEU A 224 -18.59 1.44 14.98
N GLY A 225 -19.58 2.31 14.67
CA GLY A 225 -21.00 2.07 14.95
C GLY A 225 -21.63 1.01 14.04
N SER A 226 -21.05 0.73 12.87
CA SER A 226 -21.55 -0.27 11.91
C SER A 226 -20.94 -1.67 12.10
N ILE A 227 -20.07 -1.85 13.10
CA ILE A 227 -19.42 -3.15 13.37
C ILE A 227 -20.19 -3.89 14.48
N GLU A 228 -20.33 -5.20 14.35
CA GLU A 228 -20.89 -6.04 15.40
C GLU A 228 -20.00 -6.05 16.64
N PRO A 229 -20.56 -6.13 17.85
CA PRO A 229 -19.78 -6.35 19.06
C PRO A 229 -18.89 -7.59 18.93
N GLY A 230 -17.61 -7.47 19.25
CA GLY A 230 -16.60 -8.52 19.03
C GLY A 230 -15.90 -8.43 17.67
N GLY A 231 -16.39 -7.60 16.73
CA GLY A 231 -15.79 -7.39 15.44
C GLY A 231 -14.51 -6.54 15.47
N ARG A 232 -13.92 -6.31 14.30
CA ARG A 232 -12.61 -5.64 14.18
C ARG A 232 -12.60 -4.62 13.05
N LEU A 233 -11.94 -3.48 13.32
CA LEU A 233 -11.58 -2.47 12.33
C LEU A 233 -10.06 -2.39 12.20
N VAL A 234 -9.57 -2.64 11.01
CA VAL A 234 -8.18 -2.38 10.60
C VAL A 234 -8.15 -1.20 9.64
N THR A 235 -7.26 -0.25 9.86
CA THR A 235 -7.11 0.93 9.01
C THR A 235 -5.66 1.20 8.66
N ILE A 236 -5.41 1.75 7.47
CA ILE A 236 -4.11 2.29 7.04
C ILE A 236 -4.10 3.81 6.97
N ALA A 237 -5.24 4.46 7.22
CA ALA A 237 -5.44 5.90 7.09
C ALA A 237 -5.98 6.57 8.36
N GLY A 238 -6.13 5.81 9.44
CA GLY A 238 -6.60 6.29 10.74
C GLY A 238 -5.48 6.70 11.69
N PRO A 239 -5.83 7.10 12.92
CA PRO A 239 -4.85 7.38 13.95
C PRO A 239 -4.02 6.13 14.31
N PRO A 240 -2.68 6.24 14.37
CA PRO A 240 -1.82 5.10 14.62
C PRO A 240 -2.07 4.47 15.99
N SER A 241 -2.30 3.16 16.04
CA SER A 241 -2.48 2.41 17.29
C SER A 241 -1.15 2.27 18.06
N PRO A 242 -1.17 2.08 19.40
CA PRO A 242 0.05 1.92 20.16
C PRO A 242 0.92 0.77 19.64
N GLY A 243 2.17 1.07 19.32
CA GLY A 243 3.12 0.09 18.79
C GLY A 243 3.19 0.01 17.26
N SER A 244 2.15 0.43 16.52
CA SER A 244 2.11 0.33 15.05
C SER A 244 3.23 1.09 14.32
N LEU A 245 3.75 2.16 14.92
CA LEU A 245 4.83 2.95 14.34
C LEU A 245 6.23 2.52 14.79
N ARG A 246 6.35 1.42 15.54
CA ARG A 246 7.63 1.00 16.13
C ARG A 246 8.68 0.64 15.07
N GLU A 247 8.25 -0.03 14.02
CA GLU A 247 9.16 -0.49 12.95
C GLU A 247 9.53 0.65 12.03
N THR A 248 8.60 1.54 11.73
CA THR A 248 8.84 2.74 10.93
C THR A 248 9.73 3.76 11.65
N ALA A 249 9.59 3.87 12.99
CA ALA A 249 10.34 4.85 13.76
C ALA A 249 11.83 4.50 13.85
N ARG A 250 12.72 5.49 13.64
CA ARG A 250 14.14 5.35 13.93
C ARG A 250 14.33 4.85 15.37
N PRO A 251 15.29 3.97 15.65
CA PRO A 251 15.48 3.38 16.99
C PRO A 251 15.47 4.40 18.13
N SER A 252 16.13 5.55 17.96
CA SER A 252 16.18 6.64 18.93
C SER A 252 14.83 7.36 19.13
N ARG A 253 13.90 7.25 18.18
CA ARG A 253 12.58 7.90 18.19
C ARG A 253 11.44 6.94 18.61
N ARG A 254 11.71 5.66 18.82
CA ARG A 254 10.69 4.66 19.24
C ARG A 254 9.89 5.06 20.49
N PRO A 255 10.51 5.64 21.55
CA PRO A 255 9.74 6.12 22.70
C PRO A 255 8.76 7.25 22.32
N LEU A 256 9.19 8.20 21.48
CA LEU A 256 8.34 9.27 20.97
C LEU A 256 7.18 8.71 20.13
N ALA A 257 7.47 7.80 19.22
CA ALA A 257 6.44 7.15 18.40
C ALA A 257 5.38 6.43 19.26
N ALA A 258 5.79 5.78 20.34
CA ALA A 258 4.89 5.13 21.28
C ALA A 258 3.96 6.12 22.00
N VAL A 259 4.48 7.30 22.39
CA VAL A 259 3.68 8.35 23.01
C VAL A 259 2.72 8.97 21.99
N VAL A 260 3.24 9.35 20.81
CA VAL A 260 2.44 9.94 19.72
C VAL A 260 1.28 9.02 19.33
N SER A 261 1.55 7.75 19.08
CA SER A 261 0.50 6.79 18.67
C SER A 261 -0.54 6.59 19.78
N ARG A 262 -0.11 6.55 21.07
CA ARG A 262 -1.04 6.41 22.21
C ARG A 262 -1.98 7.62 22.32
N VAL A 263 -1.46 8.83 22.17
CA VAL A 263 -2.23 10.08 22.28
C VAL A 263 -3.15 10.24 21.08
N ALA A 264 -2.61 10.10 19.86
CA ALA A 264 -3.37 10.26 18.63
C ALA A 264 -4.57 9.30 18.54
N SER A 265 -4.39 8.04 18.95
CA SER A 265 -5.47 7.05 18.90
C SER A 265 -6.40 7.03 20.13
N ALA A 266 -6.17 7.86 21.17
CA ALA A 266 -6.92 7.75 22.42
C ALA A 266 -8.43 7.91 22.23
N LYS A 267 -8.88 8.85 21.38
CA LYS A 267 -10.30 9.09 21.09
C LYS A 267 -10.95 7.90 20.39
N VAL A 268 -10.34 7.44 19.29
CA VAL A 268 -10.87 6.32 18.49
C VAL A 268 -10.87 5.01 19.28
N ARG A 269 -9.84 4.74 20.08
CA ARG A 269 -9.76 3.55 20.93
C ARG A 269 -10.82 3.53 22.04
N ARG A 270 -11.14 4.71 22.62
CA ARG A 270 -12.26 4.82 23.58
C ARG A 270 -13.60 4.54 22.91
N ALA A 271 -13.80 5.07 21.71
CA ALA A 271 -15.01 4.81 20.92
C ALA A 271 -15.13 3.33 20.54
N ALA A 272 -14.06 2.72 20.05
CA ALA A 272 -13.98 1.30 19.73
C ALA A 272 -14.29 0.42 20.95
N LYS A 273 -13.67 0.71 22.10
CA LYS A 273 -13.95 0.00 23.35
C LYS A 273 -15.42 0.11 23.77
N LYS A 274 -16.03 1.30 23.62
CA LYS A 274 -17.46 1.50 23.93
C LYS A 274 -18.36 0.70 22.99
N ALA A 275 -17.97 0.56 21.72
CA ALA A 275 -18.68 -0.25 20.73
C ALA A 275 -18.41 -1.77 20.87
N GLY A 276 -17.48 -2.18 21.72
CA GLY A 276 -17.06 -3.58 21.82
C GLY A 276 -16.25 -4.08 20.62
N VAL A 277 -15.56 -3.18 19.92
CA VAL A 277 -14.83 -3.42 18.65
C VAL A 277 -13.33 -3.32 18.89
N ALA A 278 -12.54 -4.21 18.25
CA ALA A 278 -11.10 -4.06 18.18
C ALA A 278 -10.71 -3.02 17.12
N TYR A 279 -9.82 -2.09 17.46
CA TYR A 279 -9.29 -1.07 16.56
C TYR A 279 -7.80 -1.25 16.39
N GLU A 280 -7.35 -1.27 15.14
CA GLU A 280 -5.95 -1.40 14.78
C GLU A 280 -5.60 -0.49 13.61
N PHE A 281 -4.51 0.28 13.75
CA PHE A 281 -3.82 0.91 12.63
C PHE A 281 -2.65 0.01 12.23
N PHE A 282 -2.53 -0.25 10.94
CA PHE A 282 -1.59 -1.20 10.37
C PHE A 282 -0.73 -0.54 9.28
N LEU A 283 0.54 -0.89 9.27
CA LEU A 283 1.47 -0.59 8.18
C LEU A 283 2.05 -1.92 7.68
N MET A 284 1.96 -2.12 6.37
CA MET A 284 2.48 -3.32 5.71
C MET A 284 4.00 -3.39 5.80
N HIS A 285 4.53 -4.58 5.74
CA HIS A 285 5.97 -4.86 5.64
C HIS A 285 6.32 -5.58 4.32
N PRO A 286 7.55 -5.41 3.79
CA PRO A 286 8.02 -6.16 2.63
C PRO A 286 8.02 -7.66 2.91
N ASP A 287 7.55 -8.44 1.93
CA ASP A 287 7.45 -9.89 2.04
C ASP A 287 7.50 -10.52 0.65
N GLY A 288 8.63 -11.12 0.28
CA GLY A 288 8.80 -11.78 -1.01
C GLY A 288 7.96 -13.04 -1.15
N VAL A 289 7.68 -13.75 -0.05
CA VAL A 289 6.83 -14.95 -0.05
C VAL A 289 5.38 -14.54 -0.31
N GLY A 290 4.87 -13.55 0.42
CA GLY A 290 3.54 -13.00 0.20
C GLY A 290 3.37 -12.45 -1.22
N LEU A 291 4.40 -11.78 -1.77
CA LEU A 291 4.39 -11.34 -3.17
C LEU A 291 4.29 -12.51 -4.14
N ALA A 292 5.04 -13.59 -3.92
CA ALA A 292 4.98 -14.77 -4.79
C ALA A 292 3.59 -15.43 -4.79
N GLU A 293 2.88 -15.42 -3.66
CA GLU A 293 1.48 -15.87 -3.59
C GLU A 293 0.55 -14.98 -4.42
N LEU A 294 0.71 -13.65 -4.35
CA LEU A 294 -0.05 -12.70 -5.16
C LEU A 294 0.23 -12.88 -6.65
N VAL A 295 1.49 -13.07 -7.02
CA VAL A 295 1.89 -13.37 -8.41
C VAL A 295 1.19 -14.63 -8.91
N ARG A 296 1.12 -15.69 -8.11
CA ARG A 296 0.43 -16.92 -8.48
C ARG A 296 -1.06 -16.68 -8.78
N LEU A 297 -1.72 -15.82 -8.00
CA LEU A 297 -3.12 -15.44 -8.26
C LEU A 297 -3.27 -14.62 -9.56
N VAL A 298 -2.32 -13.73 -9.85
CA VAL A 298 -2.31 -12.99 -11.12
C VAL A 298 -2.12 -13.93 -12.30
N ASP A 299 -1.18 -14.87 -12.21
CA ASP A 299 -0.89 -15.84 -13.27
C ASP A 299 -2.03 -16.85 -13.47
N ALA A 300 -2.77 -17.19 -12.41
CA ALA A 300 -4.01 -17.96 -12.51
C ALA A 300 -5.19 -17.18 -13.14
N GLY A 301 -5.05 -15.85 -13.29
CA GLY A 301 -6.15 -14.98 -13.73
C GLY A 301 -7.20 -14.72 -12.65
N GLU A 302 -6.88 -15.03 -11.41
CA GLU A 302 -7.76 -14.86 -10.25
C GLU A 302 -7.64 -13.46 -9.65
N LEU A 303 -6.51 -12.76 -9.85
CA LEU A 303 -6.26 -11.39 -9.41
C LEU A 303 -5.83 -10.51 -10.58
N ALA A 304 -6.43 -9.33 -10.72
CA ALA A 304 -6.03 -8.33 -11.70
C ALA A 304 -5.19 -7.22 -11.07
N VAL A 305 -4.20 -6.72 -11.82
CA VAL A 305 -3.50 -5.47 -11.50
C VAL A 305 -4.15 -4.35 -12.30
N THR A 306 -5.03 -3.58 -11.67
CA THR A 306 -5.74 -2.49 -12.31
C THR A 306 -4.86 -1.25 -12.36
N VAL A 307 -4.53 -0.78 -13.56
CA VAL A 307 -3.74 0.43 -13.81
C VAL A 307 -4.66 1.55 -14.29
N ASP A 308 -4.67 2.66 -13.55
CA ASP A 308 -5.42 3.87 -13.91
C ASP A 308 -4.72 4.64 -15.04
N SER A 309 -3.44 4.87 -14.89
CA SER A 309 -2.66 5.68 -15.83
C SER A 309 -1.17 5.36 -15.76
N ARG A 310 -0.47 5.62 -16.88
CA ARG A 310 0.98 5.45 -17.04
C ARG A 310 1.57 6.74 -17.53
N TYR A 311 2.70 7.12 -16.98
CA TYR A 311 3.44 8.31 -17.33
C TYR A 311 4.92 7.94 -17.54
N PRO A 312 5.60 8.52 -18.54
CA PRO A 312 7.06 8.43 -18.59
C PRO A 312 7.67 9.15 -17.37
N LEU A 313 8.85 8.73 -16.95
CA LEU A 313 9.56 9.33 -15.80
C LEU A 313 9.67 10.86 -15.92
N ALA A 314 9.80 11.40 -17.13
CA ALA A 314 9.88 12.84 -17.36
C ALA A 314 8.60 13.60 -16.93
N ASP A 315 7.45 12.93 -16.95
CA ASP A 315 6.14 13.51 -16.62
C ASP A 315 5.70 13.17 -15.16
N TRP A 316 6.66 12.91 -14.29
CA TRP A 316 6.42 12.53 -12.91
C TRP A 316 5.51 13.50 -12.12
N GLU A 317 5.58 14.80 -12.40
CA GLU A 317 4.70 15.81 -11.76
C GLU A 317 3.23 15.54 -12.08
N GLN A 318 2.90 15.20 -13.34
CA GLN A 318 1.55 14.89 -13.77
C GLN A 318 1.06 13.57 -13.14
N ALA A 319 1.95 12.60 -12.97
CA ALA A 319 1.64 11.34 -12.29
C ALA A 319 1.29 11.59 -10.80
N PHE A 320 2.06 12.44 -10.10
CA PHE A 320 1.73 12.83 -8.73
C PHE A 320 0.44 13.65 -8.66
N GLU A 321 0.18 14.55 -9.61
CA GLU A 321 -1.09 15.28 -9.69
C GLU A 321 -2.28 14.31 -9.84
N ARG A 322 -2.14 13.29 -10.69
CA ARG A 322 -3.15 12.24 -10.84
C ARG A 322 -3.39 11.47 -9.54
N LEU A 323 -2.33 11.06 -8.86
CA LEU A 323 -2.40 10.39 -7.56
C LEU A 323 -3.12 11.25 -6.52
N GLU A 324 -2.67 12.50 -6.35
CA GLU A 324 -3.14 13.45 -5.34
C GLU A 324 -4.57 13.95 -5.62
N SER A 325 -5.08 13.77 -6.85
CA SER A 325 -6.49 14.06 -7.16
C SER A 325 -7.47 13.17 -6.42
N HIS A 326 -7.04 12.04 -5.87
CA HIS A 326 -7.86 11.00 -5.23
C HIS A 326 -8.97 10.40 -6.13
N HIS A 327 -8.85 10.58 -7.46
CA HIS A 327 -9.82 10.07 -8.43
C HIS A 327 -9.30 8.87 -9.24
N ALA A 328 -8.07 8.42 -9.02
CA ALA A 328 -7.50 7.27 -9.69
C ALA A 328 -8.30 5.99 -9.38
N LYS A 329 -8.50 5.14 -10.40
CA LYS A 329 -9.12 3.83 -10.29
C LYS A 329 -8.05 2.75 -10.50
N GLY A 330 -7.51 2.25 -9.40
CA GLY A 330 -6.32 1.39 -9.43
C GLY A 330 -5.02 2.17 -9.21
N LYS A 331 -3.97 1.82 -9.94
CA LYS A 331 -2.60 2.31 -9.73
C LYS A 331 -2.17 3.32 -10.78
N VAL A 332 -1.43 4.31 -10.34
CA VAL A 332 -0.70 5.27 -11.20
C VAL A 332 0.75 4.82 -11.29
N LEU A 333 1.30 4.74 -12.49
CA LEU A 333 2.64 4.20 -12.73
C LEU A 333 3.55 5.23 -13.41
N LEU A 334 4.87 5.16 -13.09
CA LEU A 334 5.94 5.83 -13.85
C LEU A 334 6.78 4.76 -14.56
N GLU A 335 7.06 4.97 -15.85
CA GLU A 335 7.86 4.10 -16.69
C GLU A 335 9.26 4.69 -16.92
N PHE A 336 10.28 3.83 -16.88
CA PHE A 336 11.70 4.16 -17.04
C PHE A 336 12.24 3.78 -18.41
#